data_70eb12e12643d4d1e52d9be139c8c8fd
#
_entry.id   70eb12e12643d4d1e52d9be139c8c8fd
#
_cell.length_a   1.000
_cell.length_b   1.000
_cell.length_c   1.000
_cell.angle_alpha   90.00
_cell.angle_beta   90.00
_cell.angle_gamma   90.00
#
_symmetry.space_group_name_H-M   'P 1'
#
loop_
_entity.id
_entity.type
_entity.pdbx_description
1 polymer ?
#
loop_
_entity_poly.entity_id
_entity_poly.type
_entity_poly.pdbx_seq_one_letter_code
_entity_poly.pdbx_strand_id
1 'polypeptide(L)'
;MDTLEYNGTVYTRRNAKWVDSQNFVVYDGLQKILNHLYLKQLDASEYTVEELVAEGDRFKESTSYTSAIHFYEKALEGCDAVTYQYILPRITSCYRKNNMPRQVVDLFTETKKIFGASFITPVLLTSVAAAYCDLQEYENALKCCRWAYKTFGEFSPNLANVWARIKKESGLE
;
A
#
# COMPACT_ATOMS: atom_id res chain seq x y z
N MET A 1 22.89 -6.63 -8.60
CA MET A 1 23.05 -5.33 -7.86
C MET A 1 22.63 -4.26 -8.83
N ASP A 2 21.52 -3.58 -8.52
CA ASP A 2 20.91 -2.65 -9.46
C ASP A 2 21.73 -1.37 -9.53
N THR A 3 22.09 -0.97 -10.72
CA THR A 3 22.78 0.29 -10.98
C THR A 3 22.01 1.11 -11.99
N LEU A 4 22.08 2.42 -11.89
CA LEU A 4 21.42 3.34 -12.79
C LEU A 4 22.33 4.55 -13.05
N GLU A 5 22.50 4.91 -14.31
CA GLU A 5 23.21 6.13 -14.68
C GLU A 5 22.24 7.29 -14.83
N TYR A 6 22.53 8.40 -14.16
CA TYR A 6 21.76 9.64 -14.27
C TYR A 6 22.70 10.84 -14.25
N ASN A 7 22.61 11.69 -15.26
CA ASN A 7 23.47 12.87 -15.45
C ASN A 7 24.98 12.54 -15.39
N GLY A 8 25.40 11.42 -15.99
CA GLY A 8 26.80 11.00 -16.04
C GLY A 8 27.34 10.42 -14.71
N THR A 9 26.49 10.21 -13.71
CA THR A 9 26.85 9.61 -12.44
C THR A 9 26.15 8.27 -12.29
N VAL A 10 26.90 7.23 -11.89
CA VAL A 10 26.35 5.90 -11.60
C VAL A 10 25.94 5.82 -10.14
N TYR A 11 24.70 5.45 -9.93
CA TYR A 11 24.11 5.18 -8.61
C TYR A 11 23.87 3.68 -8.45
N THR A 12 24.07 3.19 -7.23
CA THR A 12 23.82 1.79 -6.87
C THR A 12 22.65 1.71 -5.92
N ARG A 13 21.75 0.72 -6.13
CA ARG A 13 20.62 0.48 -5.25
C ARG A 13 21.00 -0.50 -4.14
N ARG A 14 20.86 -0.08 -2.88
CA ARG A 14 21.12 -0.89 -1.68
C ARG A 14 19.96 -0.74 -0.69
N ASN A 15 19.34 -1.87 -0.29
CA ASN A 15 18.21 -1.88 0.63
C ASN A 15 17.10 -0.89 0.23
N ALA A 16 16.71 -0.92 -1.06
CA ALA A 16 15.73 -0.02 -1.68
C ALA A 16 16.09 1.48 -1.64
N LYS A 17 17.33 1.85 -1.31
CA LYS A 17 17.85 3.23 -1.36
C LYS A 17 18.96 3.34 -2.38
N TRP A 18 19.01 4.47 -3.07
CA TRP A 18 20.10 4.81 -3.98
C TRP A 18 21.24 5.46 -3.23
N VAL A 19 22.43 5.02 -3.55
CA VAL A 19 23.68 5.54 -3.02
C VAL A 19 24.60 5.97 -4.16
N ASP A 20 25.42 6.98 -3.92
CA ASP A 20 26.44 7.42 -4.86
C ASP A 20 27.67 6.50 -4.85
N SER A 21 28.70 6.86 -5.62
CA SER A 21 29.96 6.12 -5.73
C SER A 21 30.75 6.03 -4.41
N GLN A 22 30.46 6.90 -3.45
CA GLN A 22 31.05 6.92 -2.11
C GLN A 22 30.18 6.20 -1.07
N ASN A 23 29.10 5.55 -1.49
CA ASN A 23 28.10 4.86 -0.66
C ASN A 23 27.26 5.77 0.26
N PHE A 24 27.17 7.07 -0.02
CA PHE A 24 26.25 7.95 0.69
C PHE A 24 24.86 7.86 0.07
N VAL A 25 23.84 7.78 0.94
CA VAL A 25 22.45 7.81 0.51
C VAL A 25 22.15 9.19 -0.09
N VAL A 26 21.65 9.22 -1.32
CA VAL A 26 21.30 10.48 -2.00
C VAL A 26 20.04 11.09 -1.39
N TYR A 27 19.90 12.41 -1.51
CA TYR A 27 18.77 13.15 -0.93
C TYR A 27 17.41 12.72 -1.54
N ASP A 28 16.32 12.93 -0.80
CA ASP A 28 14.99 12.39 -1.11
C ASP A 28 14.47 12.74 -2.52
N GLY A 29 14.76 13.97 -3.01
CA GLY A 29 14.37 14.37 -4.36
C GLY A 29 15.01 13.52 -5.44
N LEU A 30 16.32 13.24 -5.30
CA LEU A 30 17.05 12.38 -6.23
C LEU A 30 16.65 10.91 -6.08
N GLN A 31 16.35 10.44 -4.85
CA GLN A 31 15.77 9.10 -4.62
C GLN A 31 14.49 8.89 -5.46
N LYS A 32 13.59 9.87 -5.46
CA LYS A 32 12.34 9.81 -6.24
C LYS A 32 12.58 9.73 -7.75
N ILE A 33 13.52 10.53 -8.25
CA ILE A 33 13.90 10.52 -9.68
C ILE A 33 14.49 9.17 -10.06
N LEU A 34 15.46 8.68 -9.29
CA LEU A 34 16.12 7.40 -9.58
C LEU A 34 15.15 6.22 -9.46
N ASN A 35 14.25 6.22 -8.47
CA ASN A 35 13.19 5.22 -8.37
C ASN A 35 12.28 5.24 -9.60
N HIS A 36 11.87 6.42 -10.06
CA HIS A 36 11.01 6.53 -11.25
C HIS A 36 11.70 6.01 -12.53
N LEU A 37 12.98 6.33 -12.71
CA LEU A 37 13.75 5.84 -13.85
C LEU A 37 13.97 4.32 -13.76
N TYR A 38 14.27 3.80 -12.58
CA TYR A 38 14.41 2.37 -12.33
C TYR A 38 13.13 1.63 -12.66
N LEU A 39 11.98 2.09 -12.18
CA LEU A 39 10.69 1.47 -12.48
C LEU A 39 10.37 1.46 -13.98
N LYS A 40 10.80 2.50 -14.72
CA LYS A 40 10.65 2.53 -16.19
C LYS A 40 11.53 1.52 -16.93
N GLN A 41 12.68 1.19 -16.36
CA GLN A 41 13.62 0.21 -16.95
C GLN A 41 13.30 -1.23 -16.55
N LEU A 42 12.46 -1.39 -15.53
CA LEU A 42 12.13 -2.68 -14.97
C LEU A 42 11.14 -3.40 -15.87
N ASP A 43 11.56 -4.51 -16.45
CA ASP A 43 10.62 -5.43 -17.08
C ASP A 43 10.01 -6.33 -15.99
N ALA A 44 8.78 -6.01 -15.58
CA ALA A 44 8.08 -6.76 -14.53
C ALA A 44 7.82 -8.23 -14.92
N SER A 45 7.94 -8.58 -16.20
CA SER A 45 7.80 -9.97 -16.67
C SER A 45 8.96 -10.89 -16.26
N GLU A 46 10.10 -10.30 -15.84
CA GLU A 46 11.26 -11.06 -15.35
C GLU A 46 11.15 -11.47 -13.88
N TYR A 47 10.12 -10.98 -13.15
CA TYR A 47 9.94 -11.22 -11.72
C TYR A 47 8.83 -12.24 -11.44
N THR A 48 9.08 -13.14 -10.51
CA THR A 48 8.01 -13.95 -9.91
C THR A 48 7.12 -13.11 -9.00
N VAL A 49 5.92 -13.60 -8.68
CA VAL A 49 5.00 -12.93 -7.75
C VAL A 49 5.66 -12.70 -6.39
N GLU A 50 6.41 -13.67 -5.89
CA GLU A 50 7.13 -13.60 -4.61
C GLU A 50 8.21 -12.50 -4.63
N GLU A 51 8.95 -12.39 -5.72
CA GLU A 51 9.95 -11.33 -5.90
C GLU A 51 9.31 -9.96 -5.98
N LEU A 52 8.18 -9.81 -6.70
CA LEU A 52 7.42 -8.57 -6.76
C LEU A 52 6.92 -8.15 -5.37
N VAL A 53 6.40 -9.09 -4.57
CA VAL A 53 5.98 -8.83 -3.19
C VAL A 53 7.15 -8.40 -2.32
N ALA A 54 8.29 -9.10 -2.42
CA ALA A 54 9.49 -8.79 -1.65
C ALA A 54 10.03 -7.38 -1.98
N GLU A 55 10.03 -6.99 -3.26
CA GLU A 55 10.41 -5.63 -3.65
C GLU A 55 9.41 -4.59 -3.13
N GLY A 56 8.11 -4.87 -3.21
CA GLY A 56 7.07 -4.03 -2.62
C GLY A 56 7.30 -3.79 -1.12
N ASP A 57 7.61 -4.85 -0.36
CA ASP A 57 7.91 -4.77 1.07
C ASP A 57 9.16 -3.91 1.34
N ARG A 58 10.25 -4.08 0.57
CA ARG A 58 11.47 -3.27 0.69
C ARG A 58 11.21 -1.78 0.44
N PHE A 59 10.45 -1.44 -0.61
CA PHE A 59 10.09 -0.06 -0.89
C PHE A 59 9.17 0.54 0.19
N LYS A 60 8.23 -0.24 0.71
CA LYS A 60 7.37 0.17 1.81
C LYS A 60 8.17 0.46 3.10
N GLU A 61 9.14 -0.39 3.46
CA GLU A 61 10.03 -0.19 4.59
C GLU A 61 10.88 1.07 4.44
N SER A 62 11.35 1.36 3.21
CA SER A 62 12.07 2.59 2.89
C SER A 62 11.18 3.82 2.73
N THR A 63 9.87 3.72 3.02
CA THR A 63 8.86 4.78 2.86
C THR A 63 8.63 5.27 1.43
N SER A 64 9.12 4.55 0.43
CA SER A 64 8.91 4.84 -1.00
C SER A 64 7.58 4.24 -1.49
N TYR A 65 6.46 4.78 -0.97
CA TYR A 65 5.13 4.18 -1.15
C TYR A 65 4.69 4.08 -2.60
N THR A 66 5.02 5.05 -3.47
CA THR A 66 4.71 4.98 -4.91
C THR A 66 5.35 3.76 -5.57
N SER A 67 6.63 3.50 -5.26
CA SER A 67 7.32 2.33 -5.80
C SER A 67 6.77 1.02 -5.22
N ALA A 68 6.46 1.00 -3.91
CA ALA A 68 5.84 -0.15 -3.28
C ALA A 68 4.49 -0.50 -3.92
N ILE A 69 3.65 0.50 -4.19
CA ILE A 69 2.36 0.34 -4.88
C ILE A 69 2.57 -0.32 -6.24
N HIS A 70 3.50 0.19 -7.05
CA HIS A 70 3.79 -0.36 -8.37
C HIS A 70 4.09 -1.87 -8.33
N PHE A 71 4.96 -2.30 -7.40
CA PHE A 71 5.30 -3.71 -7.27
C PHE A 71 4.13 -4.56 -6.77
N TYR A 72 3.36 -4.07 -5.80
CA TYR A 72 2.18 -4.79 -5.33
C TYR A 72 1.08 -4.89 -6.40
N GLU A 73 0.84 -3.83 -7.18
CA GLU A 73 -0.11 -3.87 -8.31
C GLU A 73 0.30 -4.94 -9.33
N LYS A 74 1.58 -5.00 -9.68
CA LYS A 74 2.11 -6.04 -10.57
C LYS A 74 1.97 -7.44 -9.99
N ALA A 75 2.23 -7.60 -8.69
CA ALA A 75 2.04 -8.89 -8.02
C ALA A 75 0.56 -9.33 -8.03
N LEU A 76 -0.39 -8.40 -7.87
CA LEU A 76 -1.82 -8.70 -7.90
C LEU A 76 -2.32 -9.20 -9.26
N GLU A 77 -1.66 -8.83 -10.38
CA GLU A 77 -2.05 -9.26 -11.72
C GLU A 77 -1.92 -10.78 -11.94
N GLY A 78 -1.00 -11.45 -11.22
CA GLY A 78 -0.67 -12.86 -11.45
C GLY A 78 -0.71 -13.76 -10.22
N CYS A 79 -1.13 -13.26 -9.06
CA CYS A 79 -1.09 -14.03 -7.82
C CYS A 79 -2.33 -14.89 -7.60
N ASP A 80 -2.18 -15.93 -6.77
CA ASP A 80 -3.30 -16.72 -6.26
C ASP A 80 -4.10 -15.97 -5.17
N ALA A 81 -5.23 -16.53 -4.76
CA ALA A 81 -6.11 -15.90 -3.77
C ALA A 81 -5.45 -15.71 -2.39
N VAL A 82 -4.54 -16.59 -2.00
CA VAL A 82 -3.84 -16.51 -0.70
C VAL A 82 -2.84 -15.34 -0.73
N THR A 83 -2.05 -15.25 -1.78
CA THR A 83 -1.10 -14.16 -1.99
C THR A 83 -1.83 -12.83 -2.19
N TYR A 84 -2.95 -12.82 -2.91
CA TYR A 84 -3.81 -11.65 -3.04
C TYR A 84 -4.25 -11.13 -1.65
N GLN A 85 -4.75 -12.00 -0.78
CA GLN A 85 -5.15 -11.63 0.58
C GLN A 85 -3.97 -11.13 1.44
N TYR A 86 -2.77 -11.63 1.21
CA TYR A 86 -1.54 -11.17 1.86
C TYR A 86 -1.12 -9.77 1.41
N ILE A 87 -1.28 -9.45 0.12
CA ILE A 87 -0.89 -8.15 -0.46
C ILE A 87 -1.87 -7.04 -0.04
N LEU A 88 -3.17 -7.32 0.06
CA LEU A 88 -4.22 -6.32 0.30
C LEU A 88 -3.93 -5.34 1.45
N PRO A 89 -3.57 -5.76 2.68
CA PRO A 89 -3.30 -4.83 3.77
C PRO A 89 -2.01 -4.01 3.53
N ARG A 90 -1.11 -4.51 2.72
CA ARG A 90 0.15 -3.85 2.37
C ARG A 90 -0.09 -2.70 1.40
N ILE A 91 -0.74 -2.99 0.29
CA ILE A 91 -1.01 -2.00 -0.74
C ILE A 91 -2.00 -0.93 -0.25
N THR A 92 -3.04 -1.30 0.51
CA THR A 92 -3.99 -0.33 1.08
C THR A 92 -3.32 0.63 2.06
N SER A 93 -2.35 0.13 2.85
CA SER A 93 -1.52 0.99 3.70
C SER A 93 -0.66 1.96 2.88
N CYS A 94 -0.06 1.49 1.78
CA CYS A 94 0.75 2.32 0.89
C CYS A 94 -0.09 3.38 0.18
N TYR A 95 -1.27 3.04 -0.35
CA TYR A 95 -2.20 4.00 -0.94
C TYR A 95 -2.55 5.12 0.03
N ARG A 96 -2.93 4.78 1.27
CA ARG A 96 -3.27 5.81 2.27
C ARG A 96 -2.09 6.70 2.60
N LYS A 97 -0.91 6.14 2.82
CA LYS A 97 0.31 6.90 3.11
C LYS A 97 0.80 7.74 1.93
N ASN A 98 0.40 7.37 0.71
CA ASN A 98 0.66 8.14 -0.51
C ASN A 98 -0.49 9.12 -0.86
N ASN A 99 -1.40 9.38 0.08
CA ASN A 99 -2.57 10.26 -0.09
C ASN A 99 -3.50 9.85 -1.24
N MET A 100 -3.75 8.56 -1.37
CA MET A 100 -4.57 7.93 -2.41
C MET A 100 -5.72 7.10 -1.77
N PRO A 101 -6.58 7.68 -0.90
CA PRO A 101 -7.61 6.92 -0.19
C PRO A 101 -8.70 6.37 -1.11
N ARG A 102 -8.95 7.00 -2.27
CA ARG A 102 -9.93 6.50 -3.24
C ARG A 102 -9.54 5.13 -3.79
N GLN A 103 -8.27 4.91 -4.08
CA GLN A 103 -7.76 3.62 -4.57
C GLN A 103 -7.97 2.48 -3.56
N VAL A 104 -7.95 2.79 -2.26
CA VAL A 104 -8.29 1.78 -1.22
C VAL A 104 -9.74 1.34 -1.32
N VAL A 105 -10.66 2.29 -1.53
CA VAL A 105 -12.10 2.03 -1.67
C VAL A 105 -12.39 1.26 -2.95
N ASP A 106 -11.75 1.64 -4.05
CA ASP A 106 -11.92 0.98 -5.35
C ASP A 106 -11.42 -0.46 -5.29
N LEU A 107 -10.21 -0.69 -4.77
CA LEU A 107 -9.63 -2.02 -4.58
C LEU A 107 -10.50 -2.91 -3.66
N PHE A 108 -11.02 -2.34 -2.57
CA PHE A 108 -11.95 -3.05 -1.68
C PHE A 108 -13.24 -3.48 -2.41
N THR A 109 -13.80 -2.57 -3.19
CA THR A 109 -15.04 -2.82 -3.94
C THR A 109 -14.83 -3.93 -4.96
N GLU A 110 -13.72 -3.89 -5.67
CA GLU A 110 -13.33 -4.91 -6.65
C GLU A 110 -13.06 -6.26 -5.97
N THR A 111 -12.28 -6.28 -4.88
CA THR A 111 -12.02 -7.48 -4.09
C THR A 111 -13.31 -8.14 -3.63
N LYS A 112 -14.25 -7.35 -3.11
CA LYS A 112 -15.55 -7.85 -2.67
C LYS A 112 -16.38 -8.42 -3.84
N LYS A 113 -16.32 -7.81 -5.01
CA LYS A 113 -17.00 -8.26 -6.22
C LYS A 113 -16.43 -9.59 -6.73
N ILE A 114 -15.12 -9.75 -6.73
CA ILE A 114 -14.44 -10.95 -7.26
C ILE A 114 -14.51 -12.13 -6.29
N PHE A 115 -14.19 -11.91 -5.03
CA PHE A 115 -14.01 -12.97 -4.03
C PHE A 115 -15.17 -13.09 -3.01
N GLY A 116 -16.08 -12.14 -2.98
CA GLY A 116 -17.20 -12.11 -2.03
C GLY A 116 -16.82 -11.58 -0.64
N ALA A 117 -17.83 -11.54 0.24
CA ALA A 117 -17.70 -10.95 1.57
C ALA A 117 -16.85 -11.78 2.53
N SER A 118 -16.78 -13.10 2.34
CA SER A 118 -15.97 -14.01 3.17
C SER A 118 -14.46 -13.80 3.02
N PHE A 119 -14.03 -13.15 1.95
CA PHE A 119 -12.64 -12.84 1.69
C PHE A 119 -12.14 -11.59 2.45
N ILE A 120 -13.08 -10.79 2.96
CA ILE A 120 -12.79 -9.52 3.62
C ILE A 120 -12.30 -9.76 5.05
N THR A 121 -11.13 -9.23 5.39
CA THR A 121 -10.50 -9.36 6.71
C THR A 121 -10.74 -8.13 7.60
N PRO A 122 -10.61 -8.24 8.94
CA PRO A 122 -10.68 -7.09 9.86
C PRO A 122 -9.67 -6.00 9.51
N VAL A 123 -8.47 -6.40 9.10
CA VAL A 123 -7.39 -5.48 8.75
C VAL A 123 -7.75 -4.66 7.50
N LEU A 124 -8.33 -5.33 6.49
CA LEU A 124 -8.80 -4.65 5.29
C LEU A 124 -9.94 -3.67 5.62
N LEU A 125 -10.95 -4.09 6.41
CA LEU A 125 -12.03 -3.21 6.83
C LEU A 125 -11.55 -1.99 7.62
N THR A 126 -10.54 -2.17 8.48
CA THR A 126 -9.91 -1.06 9.20
C THR A 126 -9.25 -0.06 8.23
N SER A 127 -8.53 -0.55 7.23
CA SER A 127 -7.89 0.29 6.21
C SER A 127 -8.92 1.04 5.36
N VAL A 128 -10.02 0.36 4.98
CA VAL A 128 -11.11 0.95 4.19
C VAL A 128 -11.89 1.99 5.00
N ALA A 129 -12.22 1.70 6.26
CA ALA A 129 -12.86 2.67 7.16
C ALA A 129 -12.02 3.93 7.32
N ALA A 130 -10.70 3.76 7.49
CA ALA A 130 -9.78 4.88 7.57
C ALA A 130 -9.69 5.67 6.25
N ALA A 131 -9.73 4.99 5.09
CA ALA A 131 -9.76 5.65 3.79
C ALA A 131 -11.05 6.46 3.58
N TYR A 132 -12.20 5.94 4.01
CA TYR A 132 -13.45 6.71 4.01
C TYR A 132 -13.39 7.94 4.92
N CYS A 133 -12.71 7.86 6.08
CA CYS A 133 -12.44 9.05 6.90
C CYS A 133 -11.58 10.07 6.15
N ASP A 134 -10.52 9.62 5.48
CA ASP A 134 -9.64 10.49 4.70
C ASP A 134 -10.41 11.20 3.56
N LEU A 135 -11.50 10.58 3.06
CA LEU A 135 -12.42 11.13 2.06
C LEU A 135 -13.59 11.93 2.67
N GLN A 136 -13.68 12.03 4.00
CA GLN A 136 -14.80 12.63 4.73
C GLN A 136 -16.16 11.91 4.51
N GLU A 137 -16.12 10.67 4.06
CA GLU A 137 -17.28 9.81 3.86
C GLU A 137 -17.60 9.02 5.16
N TYR A 138 -17.91 9.74 6.25
CA TYR A 138 -17.99 9.19 7.61
C TYR A 138 -19.07 8.12 7.80
N GLU A 139 -20.20 8.22 7.10
CA GLU A 139 -21.23 7.17 7.14
C GLU A 139 -20.73 5.84 6.60
N ASN A 140 -19.97 5.88 5.50
CA ASN A 140 -19.38 4.68 4.91
C ASN A 140 -18.28 4.12 5.81
N ALA A 141 -17.49 4.99 6.44
CA ALA A 141 -16.50 4.59 7.45
C ALA A 141 -17.17 3.86 8.63
N LEU A 142 -18.29 4.39 9.17
CA LEU A 142 -19.06 3.74 10.24
C LEU A 142 -19.61 2.38 9.82
N LYS A 143 -20.13 2.25 8.59
CA LYS A 143 -20.61 0.96 8.06
C LYS A 143 -19.50 -0.09 8.06
N CYS A 144 -18.29 0.28 7.65
CA CYS A 144 -17.13 -0.62 7.68
C CYS A 144 -16.74 -1.03 9.11
N CYS A 145 -16.72 -0.08 10.05
CA CYS A 145 -16.45 -0.36 11.46
C CYS A 145 -17.50 -1.29 12.09
N ARG A 146 -18.80 -1.03 11.83
CA ARG A 146 -19.89 -1.89 12.32
C ARG A 146 -19.81 -3.29 11.70
N TRP A 147 -19.47 -3.39 10.43
CA TRP A 147 -19.27 -4.69 9.78
C TRP A 147 -18.12 -5.45 10.43
N ALA A 148 -16.97 -4.81 10.63
CA ALA A 148 -15.83 -5.44 11.29
C ALA A 148 -16.22 -5.97 12.71
N TYR A 149 -16.88 -5.12 13.50
CA TYR A 149 -17.34 -5.54 14.83
C TYR A 149 -18.34 -6.70 14.79
N LYS A 150 -19.36 -6.60 13.94
CA LYS A 150 -20.41 -7.64 13.82
C LYS A 150 -19.86 -8.98 13.36
N THR A 151 -18.86 -8.98 12.48
CA THR A 151 -18.33 -10.22 11.87
C THR A 151 -17.25 -10.86 12.73
N PHE A 152 -16.43 -10.06 13.42
CA PHE A 152 -15.24 -10.56 14.11
C PHE A 152 -15.28 -10.40 15.64
N GLY A 153 -16.33 -9.75 16.17
CA GLY A 153 -16.61 -9.70 17.62
C GLY A 153 -15.73 -8.77 18.46
N GLU A 154 -14.66 -8.21 17.88
CA GLU A 154 -13.70 -7.39 18.61
C GLU A 154 -13.33 -6.12 17.83
N PHE A 155 -13.13 -5.03 18.57
CA PHE A 155 -12.45 -3.84 18.05
C PHE A 155 -10.94 -4.00 18.23
N SER A 156 -10.22 -4.21 17.12
CA SER A 156 -8.76 -4.05 17.18
C SER A 156 -8.41 -2.61 17.62
N PRO A 157 -7.26 -2.38 18.27
CA PRO A 157 -6.84 -1.02 18.66
C PRO A 157 -6.86 -0.04 17.47
N ASN A 158 -6.48 -0.51 16.29
CA ASN A 158 -6.51 0.30 15.07
C ASN A 158 -7.93 0.66 14.64
N LEU A 159 -8.89 -0.26 14.72
CA LEU A 159 -10.29 -0.01 14.41
C LEU A 159 -10.91 0.95 15.44
N ALA A 160 -10.58 0.81 16.72
CA ALA A 160 -11.00 1.72 17.78
C ALA A 160 -10.51 3.15 17.53
N ASN A 161 -9.26 3.32 17.10
CA ASN A 161 -8.72 4.62 16.71
C ASN A 161 -9.46 5.24 15.52
N VAL A 162 -9.79 4.44 14.51
CA VAL A 162 -10.59 4.91 13.37
C VAL A 162 -11.99 5.31 13.81
N TRP A 163 -12.64 4.51 14.66
CA TRP A 163 -13.96 4.84 15.23
C TRP A 163 -13.94 6.14 16.03
N ALA A 164 -12.94 6.33 16.90
CA ALA A 164 -12.77 7.57 17.67
C ALA A 164 -12.55 8.78 16.75
N ARG A 165 -11.76 8.61 15.68
CA ARG A 165 -11.54 9.63 14.66
C ARG A 165 -12.87 10.03 13.97
N ILE A 166 -13.68 9.04 13.56
CA ILE A 166 -14.98 9.29 12.94
C ILE A 166 -15.85 10.15 13.86
N LYS A 167 -16.01 9.75 15.12
CA LYS A 167 -16.81 10.51 16.10
C LYS A 167 -16.32 11.96 16.23
N LYS A 168 -15.01 12.14 16.34
CA LYS A 168 -14.40 13.48 16.49
C LYS A 168 -14.62 14.37 15.26
N GLU A 169 -14.47 13.83 14.06
CA GLU A 169 -14.46 14.62 12.82
C GLU A 169 -15.86 14.82 12.23
N SER A 170 -16.78 13.85 12.43
CA SER A 170 -18.13 13.91 11.85
C SER A 170 -19.18 14.51 12.76
N GLY A 171 -18.94 14.54 14.06
CA GLY A 171 -19.98 14.87 15.06
C GLY A 171 -21.11 13.84 15.16
N LEU A 172 -20.99 12.69 14.52
CA LEU A 172 -21.94 11.58 14.60
C LEU A 172 -21.74 10.81 15.92
N GLU A 173 -22.83 10.55 16.65
CA GLU A 173 -22.83 9.76 17.89
C GLU A 173 -22.86 8.24 17.64
#